data_d72df74e511fd2a1ce67c7b703ec19f4
#
_entry.id   d72df74e511fd2a1ce67c7b703ec19f4
#
_cell.length_a   1.000
_cell.length_b   1.000
_cell.length_c   1.000
_cell.angle_alpha   90.00
_cell.angle_beta   90.00
_cell.angle_gamma   90.00
#
_symmetry.space_group_name_H-M   'P 1'
#
loop_
_entity.id
_entity.type
_entity.pdbx_description
1 polymer ?
#
loop_
_entity_poly.entity_id
_entity_poly.type
_entity_poly.pdbx_seq_one_letter_code
_entity_poly.pdbx_strand_id
1 'polypeptide(L)'
;MAPRNAAGLVTVVVAGIVAGCGGSDHHDAYNDAPKVIIDSDFNTMGDDGQLFAMTTQLMGQGKVNLLGLCVVTGNDWLLQEQADALKAVERMGVQDKVGVYAGANYPLQYDVASIRAQQAANPNGYFGAWMRPEPTQSSQLTAPPDGFAQSTTLKAEAAADFMIDTIKRYPNQVTIIEVGPPTNLATAVKKAPEIVPLIKEIVYMGGAMNVPGNANAVGELNWWFDPVAVRTLLQTTIPQRVIPLDVTNTVPLTESVYNQIVNPPTGQTPVTQAYAIANAGAFASNTNIYDTLTIGYFLDPTYAKETQSAYLDIDTTPGEDQGHVRVYPDAPAAGASPQKITYVTRYDNDRFFDFYVGLLTSPVPVKFQ
;
A
#
# COMPACT_ATOMS: atom_id res chain seq x y z
N MET A 1 94.41 -13.18 -5.91
CA MET A 1 93.45 -14.26 -6.14
C MET A 1 92.08 -13.58 -6.36
N ALA A 2 91.62 -13.59 -7.59
CA ALA A 2 90.37 -12.91 -7.96
C ALA A 2 89.17 -13.84 -7.79
N PRO A 3 87.97 -13.31 -7.41
CA PRO A 3 86.76 -14.09 -7.47
C PRO A 3 86.06 -13.89 -8.81
N ARG A 4 85.46 -14.96 -9.27
CA ARG A 4 84.68 -15.08 -10.50
C ARG A 4 83.32 -14.43 -10.39
N ASN A 5 82.96 -13.69 -11.41
CA ASN A 5 81.62 -13.16 -11.65
C ASN A 5 80.64 -14.28 -12.08
N ALA A 6 79.45 -14.31 -11.47
CA ALA A 6 78.31 -15.08 -11.92
C ALA A 6 77.29 -14.11 -12.44
N ALA A 7 76.97 -14.19 -13.74
CA ALA A 7 75.91 -13.45 -14.37
C ALA A 7 74.55 -14.12 -14.09
N GLY A 8 73.70 -13.42 -13.42
CA GLY A 8 72.30 -13.84 -13.21
C GLY A 8 71.41 -13.39 -14.38
N LEU A 9 70.74 -14.33 -14.99
CA LEU A 9 69.76 -14.13 -16.06
C LEU A 9 68.42 -13.61 -15.44
N VAL A 10 68.02 -12.37 -15.80
CA VAL A 10 66.76 -11.82 -15.38
C VAL A 10 65.72 -12.23 -16.42
N THR A 11 64.84 -13.14 -16.04
CA THR A 11 63.63 -13.48 -16.85
C THR A 11 62.54 -12.46 -16.56
N VAL A 12 62.20 -11.62 -17.57
CA VAL A 12 61.06 -10.69 -17.52
C VAL A 12 59.81 -11.50 -17.85
N VAL A 13 58.96 -11.72 -16.86
CA VAL A 13 57.59 -12.23 -17.07
C VAL A 13 56.70 -11.07 -17.42
N VAL A 14 56.28 -10.99 -18.69
CA VAL A 14 55.21 -10.09 -19.14
C VAL A 14 53.87 -10.69 -18.69
N ALA A 15 53.29 -10.15 -17.62
CA ALA A 15 51.93 -10.47 -17.22
C ALA A 15 50.98 -9.78 -18.21
N GLY A 16 50.34 -10.58 -19.08
CA GLY A 16 49.26 -10.13 -19.93
C GLY A 16 48.07 -9.75 -19.06
N ILE A 17 47.67 -8.48 -19.10
CA ILE A 17 46.44 -8.00 -18.53
C ILE A 17 45.32 -8.51 -19.47
N VAL A 18 44.63 -9.56 -19.07
CA VAL A 18 43.33 -9.92 -19.67
C VAL A 18 42.31 -8.89 -19.16
N ALA A 19 41.96 -7.93 -20.02
CA ALA A 19 40.83 -7.07 -19.76
C ALA A 19 39.56 -7.95 -19.84
N GLY A 20 39.14 -8.44 -18.67
CA GLY A 20 37.82 -9.00 -18.50
C GLY A 20 36.80 -7.88 -18.77
N CYS A 21 35.96 -8.03 -19.78
CA CYS A 21 34.71 -7.29 -19.90
C CYS A 21 33.84 -7.66 -18.70
N GLY A 22 34.01 -6.96 -17.61
CA GLY A 22 33.07 -6.95 -16.52
C GLY A 22 31.84 -6.19 -17.00
N GLY A 23 30.79 -6.90 -17.42
CA GLY A 23 29.47 -6.33 -17.43
C GLY A 23 29.20 -5.86 -16.01
N SER A 24 29.12 -4.56 -15.80
CA SER A 24 28.60 -4.02 -14.56
C SER A 24 27.12 -4.38 -14.54
N ASP A 25 26.77 -5.47 -13.86
CA ASP A 25 25.40 -5.66 -13.42
C ASP A 25 25.09 -4.45 -12.53
N HIS A 26 24.40 -3.47 -13.09
CA HIS A 26 23.85 -2.38 -12.30
C HIS A 26 22.80 -2.96 -11.36
N HIS A 27 23.24 -3.32 -10.16
CA HIS A 27 22.37 -3.78 -9.10
C HIS A 27 21.70 -2.53 -8.51
N ASP A 28 20.44 -2.29 -8.88
CA ASP A 28 19.67 -1.17 -8.34
C ASP A 28 19.61 -1.31 -6.79
N ALA A 29 19.95 -0.26 -6.06
CA ALA A 29 20.05 -0.27 -4.60
C ALA A 29 18.75 -0.73 -3.90
N TYR A 30 17.59 -0.51 -4.53
CA TYR A 30 16.31 -0.93 -3.96
C TYR A 30 16.13 -2.45 -3.89
N ASN A 31 16.87 -3.25 -4.66
CA ASN A 31 16.72 -4.71 -4.65
C ASN A 31 17.00 -5.34 -3.28
N ASP A 32 17.91 -4.74 -2.50
CA ASP A 32 18.27 -5.18 -1.15
C ASP A 32 17.42 -4.50 -0.06
N ALA A 33 16.62 -3.51 -0.42
CA ALA A 33 15.78 -2.79 0.51
C ALA A 33 14.61 -3.67 1.03
N PRO A 34 13.97 -3.28 2.15
CA PRO A 34 12.79 -3.96 2.67
C PRO A 34 11.72 -4.13 1.60
N LYS A 35 11.23 -5.36 1.44
CA LYS A 35 10.29 -5.75 0.39
C LYS A 35 8.86 -5.52 0.81
N VAL A 36 8.08 -4.86 -0.06
CA VAL A 36 6.66 -4.59 0.17
C VAL A 36 5.82 -4.99 -1.03
N ILE A 37 4.59 -5.40 -0.77
CA ILE A 37 3.49 -5.45 -1.72
C ILE A 37 2.46 -4.44 -1.21
N ILE A 38 1.91 -3.61 -2.09
CA ILE A 38 0.74 -2.78 -1.78
C ILE A 38 -0.50 -3.54 -2.25
N ASP A 39 -1.50 -3.70 -1.37
CA ASP A 39 -2.84 -4.18 -1.70
C ASP A 39 -3.83 -3.05 -1.38
N SER A 40 -4.56 -2.57 -2.39
CA SER A 40 -5.20 -1.27 -2.36
C SER A 40 -6.49 -1.26 -3.18
N ASP A 41 -7.50 -0.56 -2.71
CA ASP A 41 -8.70 -0.17 -3.47
C ASP A 41 -8.45 1.16 -4.18
N PHE A 42 -7.64 1.07 -5.20
CA PHE A 42 -6.83 2.10 -5.81
C PHE A 42 -7.62 3.23 -6.48
N ASN A 43 -7.58 4.40 -5.92
CA ASN A 43 -8.03 5.62 -6.58
C ASN A 43 -6.87 6.42 -7.19
N THR A 44 -7.15 7.18 -8.26
CA THR A 44 -6.11 7.74 -9.15
C THR A 44 -5.08 8.65 -8.48
N MET A 45 -5.51 9.55 -7.59
CA MET A 45 -4.66 10.48 -6.83
C MET A 45 -5.31 10.89 -5.51
N GLY A 46 -6.22 10.06 -5.01
CA GLY A 46 -6.58 10.03 -3.60
C GLY A 46 -5.43 9.46 -2.77
N ASP A 47 -5.71 9.01 -1.58
CA ASP A 47 -4.71 8.51 -0.64
C ASP A 47 -3.94 7.27 -1.14
N ASP A 48 -4.58 6.36 -1.87
CA ASP A 48 -3.94 5.21 -2.53
C ASP A 48 -2.91 5.64 -3.58
N GLY A 49 -3.32 6.52 -4.50
CA GLY A 49 -2.42 7.04 -5.54
C GLY A 49 -1.27 7.86 -4.96
N GLN A 50 -1.51 8.55 -3.84
CA GLN A 50 -0.49 9.26 -3.08
C GLN A 50 0.47 8.27 -2.40
N LEU A 51 -0.04 7.22 -1.75
CA LEU A 51 0.77 6.15 -1.15
C LEU A 51 1.68 5.51 -2.21
N PHE A 52 1.12 5.17 -3.37
CA PHE A 52 1.90 4.60 -4.47
C PHE A 52 3.00 5.54 -4.95
N ALA A 53 2.69 6.83 -5.16
CA ALA A 53 3.67 7.83 -5.56
C ALA A 53 4.79 7.96 -4.52
N MET A 54 4.47 8.05 -3.23
CA MET A 54 5.46 8.09 -2.15
C MET A 54 6.32 6.82 -2.13
N THR A 55 5.72 5.64 -2.23
CA THR A 55 6.43 4.37 -2.18
C THR A 55 7.39 4.20 -3.35
N THR A 56 7.00 4.62 -4.56
CA THR A 56 7.88 4.57 -5.73
C THR A 56 9.03 5.57 -5.65
N GLN A 57 8.83 6.76 -5.06
CA GLN A 57 9.92 7.69 -4.77
C GLN A 57 10.92 7.10 -3.75
N LEU A 58 10.43 6.43 -2.72
CA LEU A 58 11.26 5.72 -1.75
C LEU A 58 12.02 4.54 -2.39
N MET A 59 11.40 3.86 -3.35
CA MET A 59 12.05 2.82 -4.14
C MET A 59 13.20 3.41 -4.97
N GLY A 60 12.99 4.56 -5.62
CA GLY A 60 14.05 5.27 -6.32
C GLY A 60 15.22 5.68 -5.42
N GLN A 61 14.94 5.97 -4.13
CA GLN A 61 15.95 6.29 -3.10
C GLN A 61 16.60 5.04 -2.47
N GLY A 62 16.28 3.83 -2.93
CA GLY A 62 16.80 2.59 -2.36
C GLY A 62 16.30 2.26 -0.94
N LYS A 63 15.21 2.87 -0.49
CA LYS A 63 14.67 2.69 0.88
C LYS A 63 13.63 1.59 1.00
N VAL A 64 12.99 1.21 -0.10
CA VAL A 64 11.97 0.17 -0.18
C VAL A 64 12.07 -0.55 -1.53
N ASN A 65 11.72 -1.82 -1.57
CA ASN A 65 11.53 -2.59 -2.80
C ASN A 65 10.05 -2.91 -2.96
N LEU A 66 9.35 -2.15 -3.80
CA LEU A 66 7.95 -2.41 -4.15
C LEU A 66 7.89 -3.53 -5.19
N LEU A 67 7.46 -4.71 -4.77
CA LEU A 67 7.41 -5.91 -5.61
C LEU A 67 6.21 -5.93 -6.57
N GLY A 68 5.12 -5.26 -6.20
CA GLY A 68 3.91 -5.16 -7.02
C GLY A 68 2.80 -4.38 -6.36
N LEU A 69 1.84 -3.95 -7.17
CA LEU A 69 0.59 -3.30 -6.77
C LEU A 69 -0.56 -4.25 -7.07
N CYS A 70 -1.21 -4.74 -6.04
CA CYS A 70 -2.44 -5.52 -6.10
C CYS A 70 -3.64 -4.58 -5.94
N VAL A 71 -4.67 -4.81 -6.74
CA VAL A 71 -5.85 -3.93 -6.76
C VAL A 71 -7.09 -4.74 -6.40
N VAL A 72 -7.95 -4.19 -5.55
CA VAL A 72 -9.19 -4.80 -5.07
C VAL A 72 -10.34 -3.80 -5.17
N THR A 73 -11.57 -4.24 -5.33
CA THR A 73 -12.74 -3.36 -5.23
C THR A 73 -12.89 -2.81 -3.81
N GLY A 74 -13.11 -1.53 -3.69
CA GLY A 74 -13.38 -0.85 -2.42
C GLY A 74 -13.86 0.57 -2.63
N ASN A 75 -13.00 1.52 -2.89
CA ASN A 75 -13.33 2.92 -3.22
C ASN A 75 -14.19 3.02 -4.50
N ASP A 76 -13.86 2.22 -5.51
CA ASP A 76 -14.62 2.05 -6.75
C ASP A 76 -14.63 0.56 -7.14
N TRP A 77 -15.26 0.23 -8.25
CA TRP A 77 -15.25 -1.11 -8.80
C TRP A 77 -13.90 -1.45 -9.41
N LEU A 78 -13.50 -2.71 -9.31
CA LEU A 78 -12.18 -3.22 -9.72
C LEU A 78 -11.75 -2.73 -11.11
N LEU A 79 -12.66 -2.67 -12.08
CA LEU A 79 -12.32 -2.26 -13.44
C LEU A 79 -11.86 -0.79 -13.51
N GLN A 80 -12.47 0.10 -12.71
CA GLN A 80 -12.05 1.50 -12.60
C GLN A 80 -10.71 1.60 -11.88
N GLU A 81 -10.57 0.93 -10.76
CA GLU A 81 -9.34 0.97 -9.96
C GLU A 81 -8.13 0.40 -10.70
N GLN A 82 -8.33 -0.62 -11.53
CA GLN A 82 -7.29 -1.12 -12.45
C GLN A 82 -6.83 -0.04 -13.43
N ALA A 83 -7.75 0.71 -14.00
CA ALA A 83 -7.41 1.78 -14.94
C ALA A 83 -6.62 2.90 -14.25
N ASP A 84 -6.99 3.24 -13.03
CA ASP A 84 -6.32 4.24 -12.20
C ASP A 84 -4.91 3.79 -11.80
N ALA A 85 -4.76 2.54 -11.37
CA ALA A 85 -3.48 1.95 -10.98
C ALA A 85 -2.50 1.85 -12.16
N LEU A 86 -2.97 1.41 -13.33
CA LEU A 86 -2.16 1.36 -14.54
C LEU A 86 -1.62 2.75 -14.91
N LYS A 87 -2.48 3.77 -14.81
CA LYS A 87 -2.06 5.15 -15.08
C LYS A 87 -1.08 5.68 -14.03
N ALA A 88 -1.24 5.32 -12.78
CA ALA A 88 -0.30 5.72 -11.72
C ALA A 88 1.10 5.14 -11.95
N VAL A 89 1.20 3.87 -12.34
CA VAL A 89 2.48 3.22 -12.67
C VAL A 89 3.17 3.94 -13.85
N GLU A 90 2.40 4.30 -14.89
CA GLU A 90 2.91 5.04 -16.05
C GLU A 90 3.33 6.47 -15.66
N ARG A 91 2.51 7.17 -14.86
CA ARG A 91 2.79 8.53 -14.35
C ARG A 91 4.12 8.60 -13.57
N MET A 92 4.39 7.57 -12.77
CA MET A 92 5.65 7.47 -12.01
C MET A 92 6.84 7.03 -12.86
N GLY A 93 6.63 6.48 -14.06
CA GLY A 93 7.67 5.95 -14.94
C GLY A 93 8.30 4.66 -14.43
N VAL A 94 7.51 3.80 -13.75
CA VAL A 94 7.99 2.57 -13.11
C VAL A 94 7.38 1.29 -13.72
N GLN A 95 6.79 1.37 -14.91
CA GLN A 95 6.09 0.26 -15.56
C GLN A 95 6.97 -0.97 -15.85
N ASP A 96 8.28 -0.78 -15.98
CA ASP A 96 9.23 -1.86 -16.19
C ASP A 96 9.66 -2.54 -14.87
N LYS A 97 9.31 -1.96 -13.73
CA LYS A 97 9.73 -2.39 -12.39
C LYS A 97 8.57 -2.88 -11.53
N VAL A 98 7.41 -2.24 -11.63
CA VAL A 98 6.24 -2.53 -10.79
C VAL A 98 5.08 -3.04 -11.65
N GLY A 99 4.64 -4.26 -11.39
CA GLY A 99 3.44 -4.85 -12.03
C GLY A 99 2.16 -4.45 -11.29
N VAL A 100 1.06 -4.33 -12.04
CA VAL A 100 -0.30 -4.20 -11.50
C VAL A 100 -1.02 -5.53 -11.66
N TYR A 101 -1.59 -6.05 -10.58
CA TYR A 101 -2.23 -7.35 -10.49
C TYR A 101 -3.70 -7.19 -10.12
N ALA A 102 -4.58 -7.72 -10.97
CA ALA A 102 -6.02 -7.69 -10.74
C ALA A 102 -6.42 -8.63 -9.60
N GLY A 103 -7.18 -8.14 -8.65
CA GLY A 103 -7.66 -8.90 -7.50
C GLY A 103 -9.16 -9.19 -7.52
N ALA A 104 -9.75 -9.17 -6.34
CA ALA A 104 -11.15 -9.50 -6.14
C ALA A 104 -12.08 -8.36 -6.55
N ASN A 105 -13.12 -8.70 -7.32
CA ASN A 105 -14.17 -7.74 -7.67
C ASN A 105 -15.29 -7.66 -6.61
N TYR A 106 -15.39 -8.67 -5.74
CA TYR A 106 -16.37 -8.73 -4.66
C TYR A 106 -15.72 -9.22 -3.37
N PRO A 107 -16.21 -8.77 -2.20
CA PRO A 107 -15.77 -9.32 -0.92
C PRO A 107 -16.10 -10.80 -0.78
N LEU A 108 -15.45 -11.48 0.16
CA LEU A 108 -15.65 -12.91 0.41
C LEU A 108 -17.09 -13.26 0.79
N GLN A 109 -17.76 -12.34 1.46
CA GLN A 109 -19.17 -12.45 1.78
C GLN A 109 -19.81 -11.08 1.72
N TYR A 110 -20.96 -10.97 1.05
CA TYR A 110 -21.74 -9.74 0.99
C TYR A 110 -23.22 -10.05 0.85
N ASP A 111 -24.03 -9.15 1.36
CA ASP A 111 -25.48 -9.16 1.22
C ASP A 111 -25.95 -7.81 0.69
N VAL A 112 -26.28 -7.77 -0.60
CA VAL A 112 -26.70 -6.54 -1.29
C VAL A 112 -27.93 -5.92 -0.60
N ALA A 113 -28.85 -6.71 -0.09
CA ALA A 113 -30.04 -6.20 0.59
C ALA A 113 -29.67 -5.48 1.90
N SER A 114 -28.73 -6.07 2.69
CA SER A 114 -28.20 -5.43 3.88
C SER A 114 -27.42 -4.15 3.56
N ILE A 115 -26.57 -4.16 2.54
CA ILE A 115 -25.84 -2.97 2.10
C ILE A 115 -26.79 -1.83 1.73
N ARG A 116 -27.84 -2.12 0.97
CA ARG A 116 -28.87 -1.13 0.61
C ARG A 116 -29.65 -0.60 1.81
N ALA A 117 -29.94 -1.46 2.79
CA ALA A 117 -30.57 -1.04 4.03
C ALA A 117 -29.66 -0.10 4.85
N GLN A 118 -28.35 -0.41 4.95
CA GLN A 118 -27.37 0.45 5.60
C GLN A 118 -27.21 1.80 4.89
N GLN A 119 -27.16 1.82 3.56
CA GLN A 119 -27.15 3.06 2.77
C GLN A 119 -28.39 3.92 3.02
N ALA A 120 -29.58 3.31 3.12
CA ALA A 120 -30.81 4.01 3.41
C ALA A 120 -30.85 4.58 4.84
N ALA A 121 -30.26 3.85 5.80
CA ALA A 121 -30.17 4.29 7.20
C ALA A 121 -29.09 5.38 7.41
N ASN A 122 -28.02 5.35 6.62
CA ASN A 122 -26.93 6.33 6.68
C ASN A 122 -26.64 6.92 5.28
N PRO A 123 -27.47 7.84 4.78
CA PRO A 123 -27.32 8.39 3.43
C PRO A 123 -26.05 9.23 3.23
N ASN A 124 -25.36 9.61 4.32
CA ASN A 124 -24.10 10.34 4.30
C ASN A 124 -22.88 9.41 4.53
N GLY A 125 -23.09 8.11 4.72
CA GLY A 125 -22.02 7.12 4.85
C GLY A 125 -21.28 6.95 3.53
N TYR A 126 -20.00 6.62 3.61
CA TYR A 126 -19.20 6.31 2.45
C TYR A 126 -19.14 4.79 2.25
N PHE A 127 -19.74 4.32 1.16
CA PHE A 127 -19.88 2.89 0.86
C PHE A 127 -19.07 2.48 -0.39
N GLY A 128 -18.12 3.31 -0.82
CA GLY A 128 -17.21 3.01 -1.92
C GLY A 128 -17.96 2.62 -3.21
N ALA A 129 -17.51 1.53 -3.81
CA ALA A 129 -18.04 0.97 -5.05
C ALA A 129 -19.57 0.77 -5.04
N TRP A 130 -20.15 0.41 -3.88
CA TRP A 130 -21.60 0.19 -3.77
C TRP A 130 -22.44 1.44 -4.01
N MET A 131 -21.83 2.63 -4.05
CA MET A 131 -22.52 3.89 -4.38
C MET A 131 -22.71 4.11 -5.88
N ARG A 132 -22.12 3.27 -6.74
CA ARG A 132 -22.09 3.42 -8.19
C ARG A 132 -22.52 2.13 -8.89
N PRO A 133 -23.03 2.23 -10.14
CA PRO A 133 -23.18 1.05 -10.98
C PRO A 133 -21.81 0.42 -11.29
N GLU A 134 -21.75 -0.91 -11.26
CA GLU A 134 -20.56 -1.64 -11.66
C GLU A 134 -20.29 -1.48 -13.17
N PRO A 135 -19.11 -1.00 -13.59
CA PRO A 135 -18.76 -0.90 -14.99
C PRO A 135 -18.46 -2.30 -15.55
N THR A 136 -19.02 -2.62 -16.70
CA THR A 136 -18.84 -3.91 -17.41
C THR A 136 -17.95 -3.79 -18.64
N GLN A 137 -17.56 -2.57 -18.99
CA GLN A 137 -16.73 -2.27 -20.17
C GLN A 137 -15.94 -0.96 -19.97
N SER A 138 -14.80 -0.85 -20.66
CA SER A 138 -13.89 0.29 -20.54
C SER A 138 -14.51 1.65 -20.92
N SER A 139 -15.50 1.67 -21.80
CA SER A 139 -16.20 2.90 -22.17
C SER A 139 -17.06 3.53 -21.06
N GLN A 140 -17.26 2.82 -19.94
CA GLN A 140 -17.99 3.29 -18.77
C GLN A 140 -17.06 3.87 -17.69
N LEU A 141 -15.73 3.78 -17.91
CA LEU A 141 -14.74 4.25 -16.95
C LEU A 141 -14.55 5.76 -17.03
N THR A 142 -14.24 6.35 -15.91
CA THR A 142 -13.78 7.74 -15.79
C THR A 142 -12.26 7.78 -16.00
N ALA A 143 -11.82 8.62 -16.93
CA ALA A 143 -10.39 8.76 -17.15
C ALA A 143 -9.71 9.47 -15.95
N PRO A 144 -8.53 8.98 -15.50
CA PRO A 144 -7.68 9.76 -14.61
C PRO A 144 -7.41 11.18 -15.12
N PRO A 145 -7.04 12.13 -14.24
CA PRO A 145 -6.83 13.53 -14.64
C PRO A 145 -5.87 13.74 -15.82
N ASP A 146 -4.91 12.85 -16.00
CA ASP A 146 -3.91 12.84 -17.07
C ASP A 146 -4.18 11.73 -18.12
N GLY A 147 -5.42 11.26 -18.21
CA GLY A 147 -5.88 10.26 -19.18
C GLY A 147 -5.59 8.81 -18.76
N PHE A 148 -6.08 7.86 -19.56
CA PHE A 148 -5.79 6.44 -19.37
C PHE A 148 -4.33 6.10 -19.68
N ALA A 149 -3.84 5.00 -19.10
CA ALA A 149 -2.53 4.44 -19.43
C ALA A 149 -2.46 4.06 -20.92
N GLN A 150 -1.30 4.29 -21.54
CA GLN A 150 -1.07 4.02 -22.96
C GLN A 150 -0.09 2.86 -23.19
N SER A 151 0.82 2.62 -22.23
CA SER A 151 1.90 1.64 -22.36
C SER A 151 1.91 0.59 -21.26
N THR A 152 1.11 0.78 -20.22
CA THR A 152 1.04 -0.13 -19.06
C THR A 152 -0.18 -1.03 -19.17
N THR A 153 0.00 -2.32 -18.89
CA THR A 153 -1.07 -3.33 -18.90
C THR A 153 -1.02 -4.17 -17.63
N LEU A 154 -2.16 -4.74 -17.26
CA LEU A 154 -2.24 -5.70 -16.15
C LEU A 154 -1.33 -6.89 -16.40
N LYS A 155 -0.77 -7.42 -15.31
CA LYS A 155 -0.13 -8.73 -15.33
C LYS A 155 -1.21 -9.83 -15.51
N ALA A 156 -0.84 -10.92 -16.17
CA ALA A 156 -1.77 -12.03 -16.41
C ALA A 156 -2.12 -12.81 -15.14
N GLU A 157 -1.28 -12.74 -14.14
CA GLU A 157 -1.45 -13.40 -12.85
C GLU A 157 -2.41 -12.61 -11.97
N ALA A 158 -3.30 -13.30 -11.26
CA ALA A 158 -4.19 -12.66 -10.29
C ALA A 158 -3.43 -12.24 -9.03
N ALA A 159 -3.89 -11.19 -8.34
CA ALA A 159 -3.25 -10.64 -7.16
C ALA A 159 -2.95 -11.69 -6.07
N ALA A 160 -3.92 -12.56 -5.75
CA ALA A 160 -3.73 -13.61 -4.75
C ALA A 160 -2.63 -14.62 -5.14
N ASP A 161 -2.52 -14.99 -6.42
CA ASP A 161 -1.49 -15.91 -6.92
C ASP A 161 -0.11 -15.24 -6.91
N PHE A 162 -0.03 -13.98 -7.36
CA PHE A 162 1.18 -13.17 -7.25
C PHE A 162 1.68 -13.05 -5.80
N MET A 163 0.78 -12.81 -4.83
CA MET A 163 1.13 -12.77 -3.42
C MET A 163 1.72 -14.11 -2.95
N ILE A 164 1.05 -15.22 -3.28
CA ILE A 164 1.50 -16.57 -2.91
C ILE A 164 2.92 -16.83 -3.44
N ASP A 165 3.14 -16.60 -4.73
CA ASP A 165 4.41 -16.88 -5.38
C ASP A 165 5.53 -15.97 -4.88
N THR A 166 5.20 -14.70 -4.65
CA THR A 166 6.15 -13.71 -4.14
C THR A 166 6.55 -13.99 -2.69
N ILE A 167 5.60 -14.32 -1.82
CA ILE A 167 5.85 -14.67 -0.42
C ILE A 167 6.70 -15.95 -0.34
N LYS A 168 6.41 -16.96 -1.16
CA LYS A 168 7.22 -18.20 -1.25
C LYS A 168 8.64 -17.94 -1.76
N ARG A 169 8.81 -16.97 -2.68
CA ARG A 169 10.13 -16.57 -3.21
C ARG A 169 10.98 -15.82 -2.18
N TYR A 170 10.34 -15.04 -1.30
CA TYR A 170 11.01 -14.20 -0.32
C TYR A 170 10.49 -14.48 1.12
N PRO A 171 10.68 -15.72 1.64
CA PRO A 171 10.10 -16.10 2.93
C PRO A 171 10.61 -15.20 4.07
N ASN A 172 9.68 -14.73 4.89
CA ASN A 172 9.90 -13.82 6.02
C ASN A 172 10.53 -12.46 5.66
N GLN A 173 10.40 -12.03 4.39
CA GLN A 173 10.94 -10.75 3.94
C GLN A 173 9.86 -9.78 3.45
N VAL A 174 8.68 -10.28 3.06
CA VAL A 174 7.63 -9.46 2.44
C VAL A 174 6.68 -8.91 3.48
N THR A 175 6.57 -7.60 3.53
CA THR A 175 5.51 -6.87 4.25
C THR A 175 4.38 -6.54 3.28
N ILE A 176 3.14 -6.79 3.69
CA ILE A 176 1.96 -6.35 2.94
C ILE A 176 1.52 -5.01 3.52
N ILE A 177 1.49 -3.99 2.69
CA ILE A 177 0.86 -2.69 2.99
C ILE A 177 -0.58 -2.81 2.49
N GLU A 178 -1.48 -3.02 3.44
CA GLU A 178 -2.87 -3.37 3.21
C GLU A 178 -3.73 -2.14 3.47
N VAL A 179 -4.16 -1.49 2.41
CA VAL A 179 -4.88 -0.21 2.48
C VAL A 179 -6.24 -0.22 1.78
N GLY A 180 -6.68 -1.40 1.35
CA GLY A 180 -8.02 -1.66 0.85
C GLY A 180 -8.74 -2.75 1.67
N PRO A 181 -9.91 -3.22 1.22
CA PRO A 181 -10.52 -4.43 1.73
C PRO A 181 -9.58 -5.64 1.53
N PRO A 182 -9.17 -6.37 2.59
CA PRO A 182 -8.06 -7.34 2.50
C PRO A 182 -8.46 -8.66 1.84
N THR A 183 -9.36 -8.61 0.87
CA THR A 183 -9.94 -9.76 0.16
C THR A 183 -8.89 -10.56 -0.60
N ASN A 184 -7.91 -9.86 -1.24
CA ASN A 184 -6.85 -10.52 -1.99
C ASN A 184 -5.94 -11.34 -1.09
N LEU A 185 -5.43 -10.75 -0.02
CA LEU A 185 -4.55 -11.43 0.93
C LEU A 185 -5.28 -12.56 1.67
N ALA A 186 -6.54 -12.35 2.08
CA ALA A 186 -7.33 -13.40 2.69
C ALA A 186 -7.58 -14.57 1.72
N THR A 187 -7.79 -14.28 0.44
CA THR A 187 -7.91 -15.29 -0.62
C THR A 187 -6.59 -16.05 -0.78
N ALA A 188 -5.45 -15.37 -0.79
CA ALA A 188 -4.13 -15.99 -0.87
C ALA A 188 -3.88 -16.94 0.31
N VAL A 189 -4.16 -16.49 1.53
CA VAL A 189 -4.02 -17.29 2.76
C VAL A 189 -4.97 -18.50 2.77
N LYS A 190 -6.22 -18.34 2.31
CA LYS A 190 -7.17 -19.46 2.19
C LYS A 190 -6.74 -20.48 1.14
N LYS A 191 -6.17 -20.01 0.01
CA LYS A 191 -5.71 -20.85 -1.10
C LYS A 191 -4.41 -21.61 -0.76
N ALA A 192 -3.51 -20.97 -0.01
CA ALA A 192 -2.19 -21.47 0.34
C ALA A 192 -1.85 -21.17 1.81
N PRO A 193 -2.48 -21.83 2.80
CA PRO A 193 -2.28 -21.51 4.20
C PRO A 193 -0.84 -21.69 4.69
N GLU A 194 -0.01 -22.41 3.96
CA GLU A 194 1.42 -22.56 4.22
C GLU A 194 2.22 -21.27 4.05
N ILE A 195 1.66 -20.21 3.43
CA ILE A 195 2.35 -18.92 3.33
C ILE A 195 2.23 -18.10 4.63
N VAL A 196 1.29 -18.41 5.53
CA VAL A 196 1.07 -17.68 6.78
C VAL A 196 2.38 -17.47 7.57
N PRO A 197 3.17 -18.50 7.88
CA PRO A 197 4.44 -18.32 8.61
C PRO A 197 5.55 -17.68 7.76
N LEU A 198 5.33 -17.44 6.47
CA LEU A 198 6.31 -16.85 5.55
C LEU A 198 6.11 -15.35 5.33
N ILE A 199 4.96 -14.81 5.72
CA ILE A 199 4.67 -13.37 5.65
C ILE A 199 5.41 -12.69 6.81
N LYS A 200 6.17 -11.63 6.50
CA LYS A 200 6.91 -10.89 7.52
C LYS A 200 5.97 -10.16 8.47
N GLU A 201 5.05 -9.40 7.92
CA GLU A 201 4.01 -8.67 8.65
C GLU A 201 2.97 -8.08 7.69
N ILE A 202 1.85 -7.63 8.25
CA ILE A 202 0.85 -6.82 7.56
C ILE A 202 0.79 -5.46 8.27
N VAL A 203 0.79 -4.38 7.49
CA VAL A 203 0.56 -3.01 7.97
C VAL A 203 -0.71 -2.50 7.34
N TYR A 204 -1.78 -2.34 8.14
CA TYR A 204 -3.09 -1.91 7.67
C TYR A 204 -3.30 -0.41 7.81
N MET A 205 -4.00 0.20 6.84
CA MET A 205 -4.94 1.25 7.12
C MET A 205 -6.33 0.62 7.20
N GLY A 206 -6.98 0.67 8.37
CA GLY A 206 -8.29 0.04 8.55
C GLY A 206 -8.77 -0.01 9.99
N GLY A 207 -10.06 -0.23 10.13
CA GLY A 207 -10.72 -0.36 11.41
C GLY A 207 -10.96 0.96 12.14
N ALA A 208 -11.93 0.92 13.05
CA ALA A 208 -12.23 1.98 14.02
C ALA A 208 -12.26 1.32 15.40
N MET A 209 -11.32 1.71 16.29
CA MET A 209 -11.16 1.06 17.59
C MET A 209 -12.00 1.75 18.67
N ASN A 210 -11.90 3.08 18.75
CA ASN A 210 -12.54 3.88 19.80
C ASN A 210 -13.30 5.10 19.22
N VAL A 211 -13.45 5.17 17.90
CA VAL A 211 -14.12 6.26 17.20
C VAL A 211 -15.24 5.71 16.31
N PRO A 212 -16.21 6.51 15.90
CA PRO A 212 -17.20 6.09 14.90
C PRO A 212 -16.56 5.65 13.59
N GLY A 213 -17.23 4.74 12.88
CA GLY A 213 -16.85 4.37 11.52
C GLY A 213 -17.16 5.46 10.49
N ASN A 214 -16.67 5.26 9.27
CA ASN A 214 -16.96 6.13 8.13
C ASN A 214 -17.87 5.48 7.08
N ALA A 215 -17.98 4.16 7.04
CA ALA A 215 -18.95 3.45 6.24
C ALA A 215 -20.33 3.40 6.93
N ASN A 216 -20.37 2.86 8.12
CA ASN A 216 -21.55 2.90 9.01
C ASN A 216 -21.16 3.48 10.39
N ALA A 217 -22.03 3.36 11.39
CA ALA A 217 -21.78 3.95 12.71
C ALA A 217 -20.54 3.38 13.43
N VAL A 218 -20.11 2.15 13.08
CA VAL A 218 -19.07 1.40 13.80
C VAL A 218 -17.96 0.86 12.91
N GLY A 219 -18.20 0.74 11.59
CA GLY A 219 -17.28 0.14 10.62
C GLY A 219 -16.49 1.20 9.84
N GLU A 220 -15.17 1.04 9.81
CA GLU A 220 -14.30 1.72 8.86
C GLU A 220 -14.42 1.02 7.49
N LEU A 221 -14.31 1.78 6.37
CA LEU A 221 -14.65 1.30 5.03
C LEU A 221 -13.93 0.01 4.64
N ASN A 222 -12.61 -0.06 4.74
CA ASN A 222 -11.84 -1.22 4.28
C ASN A 222 -12.23 -2.50 5.04
N TRP A 223 -12.38 -2.37 6.35
CA TRP A 223 -12.75 -3.48 7.21
C TRP A 223 -14.25 -3.77 7.20
N TRP A 224 -15.10 -2.76 6.97
CA TRP A 224 -16.53 -2.94 6.76
C TRP A 224 -16.84 -3.62 5.42
N PHE A 225 -16.06 -3.31 4.36
CA PHE A 225 -16.31 -3.81 3.01
C PHE A 225 -16.14 -5.33 2.93
N ASP A 226 -15.10 -5.89 3.56
CA ASP A 226 -14.91 -7.34 3.69
C ASP A 226 -14.50 -7.77 5.12
N PRO A 227 -15.43 -7.75 6.08
CA PRO A 227 -15.12 -8.13 7.47
C PRO A 227 -14.76 -9.61 7.60
N VAL A 228 -15.17 -10.47 6.65
CA VAL A 228 -14.79 -11.89 6.62
C VAL A 228 -13.33 -12.07 6.23
N ALA A 229 -12.83 -11.29 5.30
CA ALA A 229 -11.41 -11.24 4.95
C ALA A 229 -10.58 -10.76 6.14
N VAL A 230 -10.98 -9.65 6.75
CA VAL A 230 -10.34 -9.11 7.97
C VAL A 230 -10.27 -10.18 9.06
N ARG A 231 -11.39 -10.81 9.41
CA ARG A 231 -11.45 -11.84 10.44
C ARG A 231 -10.55 -13.03 10.11
N THR A 232 -10.51 -13.44 8.82
CA THR A 232 -9.62 -14.50 8.35
C THR A 232 -8.15 -14.19 8.68
N LEU A 233 -7.71 -12.95 8.45
CA LEU A 233 -6.34 -12.51 8.69
C LEU A 233 -6.05 -12.27 10.17
N LEU A 234 -6.97 -11.66 10.91
CA LEU A 234 -6.84 -11.46 12.35
C LEU A 234 -6.63 -12.79 13.09
N GLN A 235 -7.22 -13.89 12.61
CA GLN A 235 -7.10 -15.22 13.19
C GLN A 235 -5.79 -15.94 12.82
N THR A 236 -4.91 -15.32 12.04
CA THR A 236 -3.57 -15.87 11.73
C THR A 236 -2.55 -15.52 12.82
N THR A 237 -1.37 -16.13 12.70
CA THR A 237 -0.18 -15.79 13.51
C THR A 237 0.74 -14.77 12.81
N ILE A 238 0.32 -14.20 11.69
CA ILE A 238 1.10 -13.17 11.00
C ILE A 238 1.22 -11.95 11.92
N PRO A 239 2.41 -11.35 12.11
CA PRO A 239 2.54 -10.08 12.80
C PRO A 239 1.70 -8.99 12.11
N GLN A 240 0.89 -8.23 12.87
CA GLN A 240 -0.04 -7.26 12.32
C GLN A 240 0.07 -5.94 13.06
N ARG A 241 0.10 -4.84 12.30
CA ARG A 241 0.08 -3.45 12.80
C ARG A 241 -1.03 -2.69 12.10
N VAL A 242 -1.75 -1.86 12.85
CA VAL A 242 -2.94 -1.16 12.32
C VAL A 242 -2.81 0.34 12.54
N ILE A 243 -3.09 1.11 11.50
CA ILE A 243 -3.37 2.55 11.58
C ILE A 243 -4.88 2.72 11.40
N PRO A 244 -5.64 2.87 12.50
CA PRO A 244 -7.10 2.96 12.44
C PRO A 244 -7.60 4.39 12.22
N LEU A 245 -8.91 4.55 12.03
CA LEU A 245 -9.57 5.86 12.00
C LEU A 245 -9.28 6.72 13.23
N ASP A 246 -9.01 6.10 14.39
CA ASP A 246 -8.59 6.81 15.62
C ASP A 246 -7.41 7.76 15.37
N VAL A 247 -6.52 7.40 14.43
CA VAL A 247 -5.37 8.20 14.04
C VAL A 247 -5.66 9.03 12.80
N THR A 248 -6.15 8.41 11.73
CA THR A 248 -6.30 9.09 10.44
C THR A 248 -7.26 10.27 10.51
N ASN A 249 -8.28 10.21 11.37
CA ASN A 249 -9.18 11.33 11.65
C ASN A 249 -8.48 12.54 12.29
N THR A 250 -7.23 12.40 12.74
CA THR A 250 -6.43 13.48 13.31
C THR A 250 -5.42 14.10 12.34
N VAL A 251 -5.42 13.66 11.07
CA VAL A 251 -4.46 14.07 10.04
C VAL A 251 -5.20 14.77 8.89
N PRO A 252 -5.72 15.99 9.10
CA PRO A 252 -6.50 16.69 8.08
C PRO A 252 -5.59 17.18 6.94
N LEU A 253 -6.07 17.06 5.69
CA LEU A 253 -5.48 17.78 4.57
C LEU A 253 -5.79 19.28 4.73
N THR A 254 -4.82 20.05 5.19
CA THR A 254 -4.97 21.50 5.35
C THR A 254 -4.72 22.24 4.02
N GLU A 255 -5.28 23.44 3.90
CA GLU A 255 -4.99 24.33 2.76
C GLU A 255 -3.49 24.59 2.59
N SER A 256 -2.76 24.72 3.69
CA SER A 256 -1.30 24.91 3.68
C SER A 256 -0.58 23.71 3.04
N VAL A 257 -0.92 22.49 3.45
CA VAL A 257 -0.34 21.25 2.89
C VAL A 257 -0.70 21.11 1.42
N TYR A 258 -1.97 21.32 1.07
CA TYR A 258 -2.43 21.30 -0.32
C TYR A 258 -1.61 22.28 -1.17
N ASN A 259 -1.49 23.54 -0.75
CA ASN A 259 -0.78 24.57 -1.50
C ASN A 259 0.71 24.27 -1.67
N GLN A 260 1.37 23.65 -0.70
CA GLN A 260 2.76 23.20 -0.83
C GLN A 260 2.94 22.15 -1.92
N ILE A 261 1.96 21.24 -2.08
CA ILE A 261 2.02 20.18 -3.09
C ILE A 261 1.72 20.72 -4.49
N VAL A 262 0.70 21.56 -4.63
CA VAL A 262 0.27 22.05 -5.96
C VAL A 262 1.13 23.19 -6.49
N ASN A 263 1.93 23.85 -5.63
CA ASN A 263 2.84 24.94 -5.99
C ASN A 263 4.28 24.65 -5.51
N PRO A 264 4.88 23.50 -5.88
CA PRO A 264 6.22 23.18 -5.40
C PRO A 264 7.26 24.16 -5.95
N PRO A 265 8.26 24.56 -5.16
CA PRO A 265 9.30 25.49 -5.59
C PRO A 265 10.16 24.94 -6.73
N THR A 266 10.18 23.64 -6.94
CA THR A 266 10.89 22.95 -8.03
C THR A 266 10.14 22.95 -9.37
N GLY A 267 8.92 23.50 -9.41
CA GLY A 267 8.00 23.41 -10.54
C GLY A 267 7.08 22.18 -10.46
N GLN A 268 5.93 22.27 -11.14
CA GLN A 268 4.94 21.21 -11.16
C GLN A 268 5.43 19.95 -11.87
N THR A 269 5.01 18.80 -11.36
CA THR A 269 5.22 17.48 -11.93
C THR A 269 3.88 16.88 -12.37
N PRO A 270 3.84 15.81 -13.18
CA PRO A 270 2.60 15.06 -13.44
C PRO A 270 1.86 14.61 -12.17
N VAL A 271 2.60 14.29 -11.10
CA VAL A 271 2.01 13.94 -9.79
C VAL A 271 1.30 15.13 -9.17
N THR A 272 1.98 16.28 -9.05
CA THR A 272 1.39 17.47 -8.43
C THR A 272 0.24 18.07 -9.24
N GLN A 273 0.27 17.93 -10.57
CA GLN A 273 -0.84 18.31 -11.43
C GLN A 273 -2.07 17.41 -11.25
N ALA A 274 -1.86 16.09 -11.25
CA ALA A 274 -2.94 15.14 -11.01
C ALA A 274 -3.49 15.29 -9.58
N TYR A 275 -2.62 15.54 -8.59
CA TYR A 275 -3.00 15.83 -7.22
C TYR A 275 -3.90 17.07 -7.13
N ALA A 276 -3.51 18.16 -7.82
CA ALA A 276 -4.26 19.41 -7.82
C ALA A 276 -5.71 19.22 -8.32
N ILE A 277 -5.90 18.39 -9.35
CA ILE A 277 -7.21 18.09 -9.92
C ILE A 277 -8.02 17.19 -8.98
N ALA A 278 -7.43 16.08 -8.53
CA ALA A 278 -8.12 15.09 -7.72
C ALA A 278 -8.51 15.62 -6.33
N ASN A 279 -7.71 16.52 -5.75
CA ASN A 279 -7.91 17.03 -4.40
C ASN A 279 -8.41 18.48 -4.37
N ALA A 280 -8.90 19.01 -5.50
CA ALA A 280 -9.47 20.35 -5.57
C ALA A 280 -10.63 20.50 -4.57
N GLY A 281 -10.47 21.38 -3.58
CA GLY A 281 -11.48 21.61 -2.54
C GLY A 281 -11.52 20.57 -1.41
N ALA A 282 -10.70 19.53 -1.42
CA ALA A 282 -10.67 18.49 -0.38
C ALA A 282 -10.43 19.09 1.02
N PHE A 283 -9.51 20.05 1.16
CA PHE A 283 -9.27 20.73 2.42
C PHE A 283 -10.48 21.54 2.95
N ALA A 284 -11.33 22.05 2.05
CA ALA A 284 -12.56 22.74 2.43
C ALA A 284 -13.66 21.78 2.91
N SER A 285 -13.54 20.50 2.55
CA SER A 285 -14.44 19.42 2.96
C SER A 285 -13.97 18.66 4.21
N ASN A 286 -12.92 19.16 4.90
CA ASN A 286 -12.28 18.48 6.03
C ASN A 286 -11.85 17.04 5.72
N THR A 287 -11.36 16.80 4.52
CA THR A 287 -10.81 15.51 4.12
C THR A 287 -9.55 15.21 4.93
N ASN A 288 -9.44 13.99 5.44
CA ASN A 288 -8.24 13.53 6.13
C ASN A 288 -7.32 12.76 5.17
N ILE A 289 -6.10 12.53 5.63
CA ILE A 289 -5.11 11.69 4.97
C ILE A 289 -5.10 10.34 5.70
N TYR A 290 -5.22 9.24 4.97
CA TYR A 290 -5.38 7.91 5.52
C TYR A 290 -4.17 7.01 5.18
N ASP A 291 -4.14 6.40 4.03
CA ASP A 291 -3.27 5.29 3.63
C ASP A 291 -1.78 5.60 3.68
N THR A 292 -1.41 6.82 3.32
CA THR A 292 -0.02 7.25 3.24
C THR A 292 0.73 7.21 4.57
N LEU A 293 0.00 7.17 5.71
CA LEU A 293 0.59 7.01 7.02
C LEU A 293 1.26 5.63 7.17
N THR A 294 0.76 4.61 6.46
CA THR A 294 1.26 3.24 6.54
C THR A 294 2.72 3.12 6.10
N ILE A 295 3.10 3.78 4.99
CA ILE A 295 4.49 3.72 4.52
C ILE A 295 5.44 4.50 5.43
N GLY A 296 4.99 5.61 6.03
CA GLY A 296 5.75 6.32 7.05
C GLY A 296 6.04 5.43 8.25
N TYR A 297 4.98 4.84 8.82
CA TYR A 297 5.08 3.94 9.98
C TYR A 297 5.88 2.66 9.68
N PHE A 298 5.77 2.12 8.47
CA PHE A 298 6.57 0.97 8.04
C PHE A 298 8.06 1.28 8.04
N LEU A 299 8.48 2.41 7.48
CA LEU A 299 9.88 2.80 7.38
C LEU A 299 10.48 3.24 8.72
N ASP A 300 9.70 3.96 9.50
CA ASP A 300 10.13 4.46 10.81
C ASP A 300 8.98 4.36 11.83
N PRO A 301 8.98 3.30 12.66
CA PRO A 301 7.93 3.13 13.68
C PRO A 301 7.83 4.28 14.69
N THR A 302 8.82 5.18 14.77
CA THR A 302 8.76 6.34 15.67
C THR A 302 7.78 7.43 15.23
N TYR A 303 7.20 7.31 14.02
CA TYR A 303 6.03 8.10 13.64
C TYR A 303 4.83 7.82 14.56
N ALA A 304 4.67 6.59 15.04
CA ALA A 304 3.70 6.27 16.07
C ALA A 304 4.20 6.77 17.42
N LYS A 305 3.62 7.87 17.92
CA LYS A 305 3.95 8.43 19.24
C LYS A 305 3.37 7.59 20.37
N GLU A 306 2.22 6.96 20.13
CA GLU A 306 1.58 6.06 21.07
C GLU A 306 0.96 4.89 20.32
N THR A 307 1.06 3.71 20.91
CA THR A 307 0.47 2.48 20.41
C THR A 307 -0.19 1.71 21.54
N GLN A 308 -1.20 0.91 21.21
CA GLN A 308 -1.78 -0.09 22.09
C GLN A 308 -1.69 -1.45 21.43
N SER A 309 -1.80 -2.50 22.24
CA SER A 309 -1.84 -3.89 21.76
C SER A 309 -2.96 -4.64 22.45
N ALA A 310 -3.84 -5.22 21.65
CA ALA A 310 -4.99 -5.99 22.12
C ALA A 310 -5.26 -7.18 21.21
N TYR A 311 -6.05 -8.14 21.71
CA TYR A 311 -6.68 -9.12 20.85
C TYR A 311 -7.87 -8.47 20.16
N LEU A 312 -8.01 -8.70 18.86
CA LEU A 312 -9.05 -8.09 18.02
C LEU A 312 -9.97 -9.17 17.44
N ASP A 313 -11.23 -8.84 17.34
CA ASP A 313 -12.22 -9.54 16.52
C ASP A 313 -13.01 -8.49 15.72
N ILE A 314 -13.76 -8.93 14.72
CA ILE A 314 -14.59 -8.05 13.90
C ILE A 314 -15.95 -8.69 13.69
N ASP A 315 -17.02 -7.91 13.73
CA ASP A 315 -18.34 -8.39 13.44
C ASP A 315 -18.53 -8.59 11.92
N THR A 316 -18.81 -9.83 11.55
CA THR A 316 -19.03 -10.22 10.15
C THR A 316 -20.51 -10.34 9.79
N THR A 317 -21.39 -10.05 10.72
CA THR A 317 -22.84 -10.16 10.50
C THR A 317 -23.30 -8.99 9.62
N PRO A 318 -23.95 -9.24 8.48
CA PRO A 318 -24.52 -8.16 7.68
C PRO A 318 -25.51 -7.32 8.49
N GLY A 319 -25.38 -5.99 8.47
CA GLY A 319 -26.25 -5.07 9.19
C GLY A 319 -25.50 -3.95 9.91
N GLU A 320 -26.13 -3.41 10.96
CA GLU A 320 -25.66 -2.23 11.66
C GLU A 320 -24.27 -2.41 12.34
N ASP A 321 -23.99 -3.64 12.79
CA ASP A 321 -22.71 -3.98 13.45
C ASP A 321 -21.62 -4.47 12.47
N GLN A 322 -21.91 -4.56 11.18
CA GLN A 322 -20.92 -5.01 10.19
C GLN A 322 -19.67 -4.16 10.24
N GLY A 323 -18.51 -4.82 10.35
CA GLY A 323 -17.22 -4.13 10.42
C GLY A 323 -16.86 -3.58 11.81
N HIS A 324 -17.70 -3.78 12.83
CA HIS A 324 -17.40 -3.34 14.20
C HIS A 324 -16.21 -4.12 14.77
N VAL A 325 -15.14 -3.40 15.10
CA VAL A 325 -13.96 -3.98 15.74
C VAL A 325 -14.21 -4.14 17.25
N ARG A 326 -13.99 -5.34 17.73
CA ARG A 326 -14.07 -5.67 19.17
C ARG A 326 -12.67 -5.78 19.75
N VAL A 327 -12.35 -4.96 20.71
CA VAL A 327 -11.02 -4.84 21.32
C VAL A 327 -11.01 -5.52 22.68
N TYR A 328 -10.07 -6.46 22.88
CA TYR A 328 -9.90 -7.21 24.14
C TYR A 328 -8.46 -6.99 24.65
N PRO A 329 -8.24 -6.09 25.62
CA PRO A 329 -6.89 -5.72 26.06
C PRO A 329 -6.15 -6.84 26.80
N ASP A 330 -6.87 -7.63 27.61
CA ASP A 330 -6.27 -8.56 28.59
C ASP A 330 -6.25 -10.01 28.10
N ALA A 331 -7.38 -10.50 27.61
CA ALA A 331 -7.55 -11.90 27.18
C ALA A 331 -8.44 -11.98 25.95
N PRO A 332 -8.15 -12.91 25.01
CA PRO A 332 -8.98 -13.06 23.82
C PRO A 332 -10.36 -13.62 24.17
N ALA A 333 -11.40 -13.07 23.55
CA ALA A 333 -12.69 -13.73 23.49
C ALA A 333 -12.70 -14.86 22.46
N ALA A 334 -13.73 -15.69 22.48
CA ALA A 334 -13.90 -16.72 21.46
C ALA A 334 -14.04 -16.06 20.08
N GLY A 335 -13.18 -16.46 19.14
CA GLY A 335 -13.14 -15.90 17.78
C GLY A 335 -12.19 -14.73 17.59
N ALA A 336 -11.64 -14.14 18.65
CA ALA A 336 -10.62 -13.09 18.55
C ALA A 336 -9.27 -13.63 18.04
N SER A 337 -8.37 -12.69 17.67
CA SER A 337 -7.03 -13.03 17.22
C SER A 337 -6.26 -13.88 18.24
N PRO A 338 -5.40 -14.84 17.80
CA PRO A 338 -4.63 -15.69 18.70
C PRO A 338 -3.48 -14.94 19.39
N GLN A 339 -3.17 -13.76 18.92
CA GLN A 339 -2.10 -12.89 19.42
C GLN A 339 -2.58 -11.45 19.52
N LYS A 340 -1.90 -10.65 20.33
CA LYS A 340 -2.17 -9.22 20.39
C LYS A 340 -1.70 -8.56 19.11
N ILE A 341 -2.54 -7.68 18.58
CA ILE A 341 -2.29 -6.86 17.40
C ILE A 341 -2.00 -5.44 17.88
N THR A 342 -0.97 -4.83 17.33
CA THR A 342 -0.58 -3.46 17.69
C THR A 342 -1.33 -2.47 16.81
N TYR A 343 -1.97 -1.48 17.42
CA TYR A 343 -2.58 -0.37 16.69
C TYR A 343 -2.10 0.99 17.22
N VAL A 344 -1.98 1.94 16.30
CA VAL A 344 -1.52 3.29 16.61
C VAL A 344 -2.67 4.09 17.22
N THR A 345 -2.38 4.86 18.27
CA THR A 345 -3.36 5.75 18.91
C THR A 345 -3.00 7.22 18.81
N ARG A 346 -1.72 7.53 18.51
CA ARG A 346 -1.26 8.90 18.22
C ARG A 346 -0.10 8.87 17.23
N TYR A 347 -0.12 9.78 16.28
CA TYR A 347 0.88 9.88 15.21
C TYR A 347 1.61 11.21 15.24
N ASP A 348 2.81 11.30 14.67
CA ASP A 348 3.61 12.51 14.54
C ASP A 348 3.24 13.25 13.25
N ASN A 349 2.13 13.97 13.29
CA ASN A 349 1.55 14.61 12.12
C ASN A 349 2.50 15.65 11.48
N ASP A 350 3.18 16.47 12.29
CA ASP A 350 4.06 17.52 11.79
C ASP A 350 5.22 16.92 10.99
N ARG A 351 5.89 15.92 11.57
CA ARG A 351 6.97 15.21 10.90
C ARG A 351 6.48 14.45 9.66
N PHE A 352 5.26 13.92 9.72
CA PHE A 352 4.66 13.22 8.60
C PHE A 352 4.38 14.17 7.44
N PHE A 353 3.88 15.38 7.66
CA PHE A 353 3.61 16.32 6.59
C PHE A 353 4.88 16.73 5.82
N ASP A 354 6.01 16.91 6.51
CA ASP A 354 7.30 17.17 5.83
C ASP A 354 7.68 16.00 4.90
N PHE A 355 7.52 14.78 5.37
CA PHE A 355 7.79 13.56 4.60
C PHE A 355 6.83 13.41 3.40
N TYR A 356 5.55 13.62 3.63
CA TYR A 356 4.49 13.53 2.64
C TYR A 356 4.67 14.55 1.51
N VAL A 357 4.81 15.84 1.85
CA VAL A 357 5.03 16.91 0.87
C VAL A 357 6.33 16.67 0.10
N GLY A 358 7.41 16.32 0.81
CA GLY A 358 8.72 16.08 0.19
C GLY A 358 8.70 14.99 -0.87
N LEU A 359 7.97 13.89 -0.63
CA LEU A 359 7.86 12.80 -1.60
C LEU A 359 6.91 13.12 -2.76
N LEU A 360 5.75 13.71 -2.50
CA LEU A 360 4.78 14.04 -3.56
C LEU A 360 5.25 15.14 -4.51
N THR A 361 6.15 16.02 -4.06
CA THR A 361 6.75 17.07 -4.88
C THR A 361 8.06 16.66 -5.55
N SER A 362 8.52 15.44 -5.31
CA SER A 362 9.73 14.89 -5.93
C SER A 362 9.58 14.74 -7.45
N PRO A 363 10.67 14.88 -8.22
CA PRO A 363 10.62 14.77 -9.68
C PRO A 363 10.15 13.41 -10.18
N VAL A 364 9.41 13.39 -11.29
CA VAL A 364 9.06 12.18 -12.04
C VAL A 364 9.51 12.32 -13.49
N PRO A 365 9.84 11.24 -14.22
CA PRO A 365 9.83 9.85 -13.72
C PRO A 365 10.80 9.63 -12.56
N VAL A 366 10.49 8.62 -11.75
CA VAL A 366 11.33 8.24 -10.59
C VAL A 366 12.75 7.93 -11.07
N LYS A 367 13.74 8.50 -10.39
CA LYS A 367 15.14 8.21 -10.63
C LYS A 367 15.64 7.17 -9.65
N PHE A 368 16.23 6.10 -10.16
CA PHE A 368 16.81 5.03 -9.38
C PHE A 368 18.30 5.30 -9.12
N GLN A 369 18.73 5.08 -7.87
CA GLN A 369 20.12 5.22 -7.42
C GLN A 369 20.86 3.89 -7.51
#